data_c1c3212125fa0d54abb6bedca8b7a33c
#
_entry.id   c1c3212125fa0d54abb6bedca8b7a33c
#
_cell.length_a   1.000
_cell.length_b   1.000
_cell.length_c   1.000
_cell.angle_alpha   90.00
_cell.angle_beta   90.00
_cell.angle_gamma   90.00
#
_symmetry.space_group_name_H-M   'P 1'
#
loop_
_entity.id
_entity.type
_entity.pdbx_description
1 polymer ?
#
loop_
_entity_poly.entity_id
_entity_poly.type
_entity_poly.pdbx_seq_one_letter_code
_entity_poly.pdbx_strand_id
1 'polypeptide(L)'
;VWQEASDKGYMRASFPFALVKRNQNCVHNGEMMFLFNSTKKPNISKVRYQVTQETCLHFKFNLWGQLSATYTPGRVENDQALKNAEAAEVANRLPAKPFSTLATDYPDSGIDIANFTKEFTSPGDITVYGLFINGVNYVSGCQTRYGTYAFCDNMRLPSYSIAKSSFAGLAMMWLGQRYKGDVYGQLVRSYVPQYLDGGDWTKVTFDNVADMATGNYISAGVEVDEGSPQERAFLAAEPYSAKIAAAFTPFPHKASPGTTWVYQSHATFILTQAMNGYLHRRQGKGTDIFNSIRDSVYKPLHMSQGSLSTLRTDNSASGKPFGSHGLFFVQDDIAKIGRFLNNSGGVIDGVQVLDPSRLRESLFRTANPSALGVPVPDTGTPAVPNTFRYHNLFWAKYVTTTEFPQYRCNFWVSFMSGYGGNTVLLLPNGATYYIFSDGNEFIWYAALNEINKLSPLCH
;
A
#
# COMPACT_ATOMS: atom_id res chain seq x y z
N VAL A 1 -17.67 17.19 -17.66
CA VAL A 1 -18.58 17.37 -18.83
C VAL A 1 -18.38 18.78 -19.36
N TRP A 2 -18.17 18.92 -20.69
CA TRP A 2 -17.98 20.21 -21.37
C TRP A 2 -18.49 20.14 -22.81
N GLN A 3 -18.38 21.21 -23.55
CA GLN A 3 -18.75 21.29 -24.96
C GLN A 3 -17.65 22.02 -25.74
N GLU A 4 -17.32 21.52 -26.91
CA GLU A 4 -16.44 22.16 -27.88
C GLU A 4 -17.20 22.50 -29.15
N ALA A 5 -16.68 23.47 -29.92
CA ALA A 5 -17.31 23.88 -31.18
C ALA A 5 -17.43 22.73 -32.18
N SER A 6 -16.47 21.82 -32.18
CA SER A 6 -16.47 20.60 -33.02
C SER A 6 -17.53 19.58 -32.66
N ASP A 7 -18.16 19.67 -31.49
CA ASP A 7 -19.12 18.68 -30.99
C ASP A 7 -20.53 18.87 -31.58
N LYS A 8 -20.74 19.90 -32.40
CA LYS A 8 -21.99 20.14 -33.12
C LYS A 8 -23.22 20.14 -32.20
N GLY A 9 -23.07 20.71 -31.01
CA GLY A 9 -24.12 20.81 -30.00
C GLY A 9 -24.36 19.56 -29.14
N TYR A 10 -23.46 18.57 -29.19
CA TYR A 10 -23.37 17.53 -28.17
C TYR A 10 -22.57 18.00 -26.98
N MET A 11 -22.85 17.44 -25.82
CA MET A 11 -22.01 17.54 -24.64
C MET A 11 -20.97 16.43 -24.67
N ARG A 12 -19.76 16.74 -24.27
CA ARG A 12 -18.65 15.77 -24.12
C ARG A 12 -18.53 15.38 -22.66
N ALA A 13 -18.41 14.09 -22.39
CA ALA A 13 -18.05 13.57 -21.07
C ALA A 13 -16.79 12.74 -21.15
N SER A 14 -15.89 12.95 -20.20
CA SER A 14 -14.77 12.08 -19.94
C SER A 14 -14.77 11.68 -18.46
N PHE A 15 -14.34 10.47 -18.15
CA PHE A 15 -14.22 9.96 -16.79
C PHE A 15 -13.16 8.86 -16.67
N PRO A 16 -12.50 8.75 -15.50
CA PRO A 16 -11.55 7.68 -15.22
C PRO A 16 -12.26 6.36 -14.96
N PHE A 17 -11.56 5.27 -15.20
CA PHE A 17 -11.92 3.94 -14.71
C PHE A 17 -10.67 3.17 -14.30
N ALA A 18 -10.85 2.16 -13.48
CA ALA A 18 -9.78 1.23 -13.13
C ALA A 18 -10.27 -0.22 -13.30
N LEU A 19 -9.51 -1.01 -14.04
CA LEU A 19 -9.71 -2.46 -14.12
C LEU A 19 -8.82 -3.11 -13.09
N VAL A 20 -9.44 -3.75 -12.11
CA VAL A 20 -8.75 -4.44 -11.04
C VAL A 20 -8.76 -5.94 -11.34
N LYS A 21 -7.58 -6.55 -11.40
CA LYS A 21 -7.49 -7.98 -11.60
C LYS A 21 -7.87 -8.71 -10.31
N ARG A 22 -8.79 -9.65 -10.43
CA ARG A 22 -9.18 -10.53 -9.33
C ARG A 22 -7.96 -11.18 -8.70
N ASN A 23 -7.90 -11.22 -7.37
CA ASN A 23 -6.93 -11.99 -6.60
C ASN A 23 -5.45 -11.54 -6.72
N GLN A 24 -5.08 -10.59 -7.59
CA GLN A 24 -3.68 -10.26 -7.87
C GLN A 24 -3.27 -8.81 -7.61
N ASN A 25 -4.12 -7.95 -7.14
CA ASN A 25 -3.84 -6.53 -6.85
C ASN A 25 -3.31 -5.69 -8.04
N CYS A 26 -3.28 -6.21 -9.26
CA CYS A 26 -2.96 -5.43 -10.46
C CYS A 26 -4.08 -4.43 -10.76
N VAL A 27 -3.68 -3.22 -11.15
CA VAL A 27 -4.59 -2.15 -11.58
C VAL A 27 -4.20 -1.65 -12.96
N HIS A 28 -5.21 -1.50 -13.81
CA HIS A 28 -5.08 -0.91 -15.14
C HIS A 28 -5.99 0.31 -15.19
N ASN A 29 -5.41 1.48 -15.00
CA ASN A 29 -6.14 2.75 -15.03
C ASN A 29 -6.39 3.17 -16.48
N GLY A 30 -7.59 3.68 -16.73
CA GLY A 30 -7.98 4.10 -18.04
C GLY A 30 -8.89 5.31 -18.02
N GLU A 31 -9.23 5.73 -19.23
CA GLU A 31 -10.11 6.86 -19.47
C GLU A 31 -11.16 6.47 -20.51
N MET A 32 -12.39 6.91 -20.29
CA MET A 32 -13.49 6.80 -21.25
C MET A 32 -13.97 8.17 -21.65
N MET A 33 -14.37 8.32 -22.93
CA MET A 33 -14.94 9.56 -23.47
C MET A 33 -16.08 9.27 -24.45
N PHE A 34 -17.12 10.09 -24.40
CA PHE A 34 -18.25 10.05 -25.34
C PHE A 34 -18.94 11.41 -25.48
N LEU A 35 -19.69 11.53 -26.56
CA LEU A 35 -20.60 12.66 -26.79
C LEU A 35 -22.05 12.22 -26.53
N PHE A 36 -22.83 13.08 -25.92
CA PHE A 36 -24.26 12.80 -25.64
C PHE A 36 -25.14 14.05 -25.81
N ASN A 37 -26.42 13.82 -26.16
CA ASN A 37 -27.41 14.88 -26.26
C ASN A 37 -28.81 14.24 -26.11
N SER A 38 -29.64 14.81 -25.24
CA SER A 38 -30.97 14.28 -24.95
C SER A 38 -31.99 14.47 -26.09
N THR A 39 -31.73 15.39 -27.01
CA THR A 39 -32.68 15.78 -28.06
C THR A 39 -32.29 15.32 -29.46
N LYS A 40 -31.01 14.95 -29.68
CA LYS A 40 -30.49 14.55 -31.00
C LYS A 40 -30.53 13.03 -31.20
N LYS A 41 -30.45 12.62 -32.47
CA LYS A 41 -30.31 11.21 -32.91
C LYS A 41 -29.05 11.05 -33.76
N PRO A 42 -28.12 10.12 -33.45
CA PRO A 42 -28.11 9.30 -32.25
C PRO A 42 -27.90 10.18 -30.99
N ASN A 43 -28.50 9.81 -29.87
CA ASN A 43 -28.39 10.57 -28.62
C ASN A 43 -27.08 10.35 -27.85
N ILE A 44 -26.27 9.38 -28.25
CA ILE A 44 -24.92 9.09 -27.73
C ILE A 44 -24.02 8.61 -28.89
N SER A 45 -22.77 9.05 -28.85
CA SER A 45 -21.71 8.48 -29.71
C SER A 45 -21.27 7.10 -29.20
N LYS A 46 -20.42 6.41 -29.97
CA LYS A 46 -19.64 5.32 -29.38
C LYS A 46 -18.81 5.86 -28.23
N VAL A 47 -18.68 5.07 -27.15
CA VAL A 47 -17.75 5.34 -26.05
C VAL A 47 -16.36 4.94 -26.52
N ARG A 48 -15.41 5.87 -26.51
CA ARG A 48 -13.99 5.59 -26.72
C ARG A 48 -13.36 5.31 -25.36
N TYR A 49 -12.45 4.35 -25.30
CA TYR A 49 -11.71 4.05 -24.08
C TYR A 49 -10.26 3.71 -24.38
N GLN A 50 -9.41 3.95 -23.40
CA GLN A 50 -8.00 3.59 -23.39
C GLN A 50 -7.55 3.23 -21.98
N VAL A 51 -6.81 2.12 -21.83
CA VAL A 51 -5.99 1.89 -20.64
C VAL A 51 -4.71 2.69 -20.82
N THR A 52 -4.44 3.59 -19.90
CA THR A 52 -3.33 4.56 -19.98
C THR A 52 -2.16 4.17 -19.09
N GLN A 53 -2.41 3.52 -17.97
CA GLN A 53 -1.38 3.11 -17.01
C GLN A 53 -1.72 1.77 -16.38
N GLU A 54 -0.79 0.85 -16.39
CA GLU A 54 -0.81 -0.36 -15.61
C GLU A 54 0.23 -0.26 -14.49
N THR A 55 -0.20 -0.58 -13.29
CA THR A 55 0.68 -0.85 -12.15
C THR A 55 0.69 -2.36 -11.92
N CYS A 56 1.18 -3.09 -12.91
CA CYS A 56 1.23 -4.55 -12.94
C CYS A 56 2.46 -5.00 -13.73
N LEU A 57 3.59 -5.16 -13.04
CA LEU A 57 4.88 -5.49 -13.62
C LEU A 57 4.84 -6.72 -14.55
N HIS A 58 4.02 -7.71 -14.25
CA HIS A 58 3.97 -8.99 -14.99
C HIS A 58 2.83 -9.07 -16.03
N PHE A 59 1.98 -8.07 -16.14
CA PHE A 59 0.84 -8.09 -17.05
C PHE A 59 0.58 -6.69 -17.63
N LYS A 60 1.47 -6.26 -18.51
CA LYS A 60 1.39 -4.98 -19.22
C LYS A 60 0.80 -5.19 -20.62
N PHE A 61 -0.13 -4.32 -21.03
CA PHE A 61 -0.74 -4.35 -22.35
C PHE A 61 -1.22 -2.99 -22.80
N ASN A 62 -1.38 -2.81 -24.11
CA ASN A 62 -2.07 -1.66 -24.68
C ASN A 62 -3.51 -2.05 -24.99
N LEU A 63 -4.45 -1.30 -24.46
CA LEU A 63 -5.87 -1.52 -24.70
C LEU A 63 -6.56 -0.20 -24.99
N TRP A 64 -7.12 -0.10 -26.18
CA TRP A 64 -8.01 0.98 -26.57
C TRP A 64 -9.08 0.45 -27.53
N GLY A 65 -10.17 1.20 -27.63
CA GLY A 65 -11.24 0.77 -28.54
C GLY A 65 -12.49 1.63 -28.44
N GLN A 66 -13.55 1.09 -29.00
CA GLN A 66 -14.85 1.72 -28.99
C GLN A 66 -15.92 0.70 -28.58
N LEU A 67 -16.85 1.16 -27.75
CA LEU A 67 -18.01 0.40 -27.30
C LEU A 67 -19.27 1.08 -27.83
N SER A 68 -20.26 0.30 -28.23
CA SER A 68 -21.62 0.80 -28.42
C SER A 68 -22.27 1.04 -27.06
N ALA A 69 -22.98 2.14 -26.92
CA ALA A 69 -23.66 2.50 -25.69
C ALA A 69 -25.08 2.98 -25.98
N THR A 70 -25.95 2.87 -25.00
CA THR A 70 -27.29 3.43 -25.01
C THR A 70 -27.36 4.52 -23.98
N TYR A 71 -27.84 5.68 -24.37
CA TYR A 71 -28.13 6.79 -23.45
C TYR A 71 -29.63 6.78 -23.13
N THR A 72 -29.94 6.46 -21.90
CA THR A 72 -31.30 6.51 -21.37
C THR A 72 -31.34 7.60 -20.30
N PRO A 73 -31.91 8.78 -20.61
CA PRO A 73 -32.07 9.83 -19.60
C PRO A 73 -32.88 9.31 -18.43
N GLY A 74 -32.38 9.50 -17.23
CA GLY A 74 -33.03 9.06 -16.01
C GLY A 74 -32.31 9.54 -14.77
N ARG A 75 -32.93 9.38 -13.61
CA ARG A 75 -32.31 9.65 -12.34
C ARG A 75 -31.57 8.39 -11.85
N VAL A 76 -30.32 8.54 -11.47
CA VAL A 76 -29.56 7.46 -10.82
C VAL A 76 -30.07 7.32 -9.39
N GLU A 77 -30.35 6.10 -8.97
CA GLU A 77 -30.71 5.81 -7.58
C GLU A 77 -29.57 6.26 -6.65
N ASN A 78 -29.93 6.93 -5.57
CA ASN A 78 -28.97 7.49 -4.59
C ASN A 78 -28.00 8.54 -5.18
N ASP A 79 -28.32 9.21 -6.29
CA ASP A 79 -27.47 10.20 -6.95
C ASP A 79 -26.95 11.27 -5.99
N GLN A 80 -27.80 11.77 -5.07
CA GLN A 80 -27.40 12.78 -4.10
C GLN A 80 -26.41 12.22 -3.07
N ALA A 81 -26.60 11.00 -2.61
CA ALA A 81 -25.66 10.36 -1.68
C ALA A 81 -24.27 10.16 -2.33
N LEU A 82 -24.23 9.74 -3.60
CA LEU A 82 -22.99 9.60 -4.37
C LEU A 82 -22.27 10.94 -4.56
N LYS A 83 -23.00 11.99 -4.91
CA LYS A 83 -22.44 13.35 -5.03
C LYS A 83 -21.91 13.89 -3.71
N ASN A 84 -22.64 13.66 -2.63
CA ASN A 84 -22.20 14.06 -1.29
C ASN A 84 -20.94 13.30 -0.85
N ALA A 85 -20.84 12.02 -1.15
CA ALA A 85 -19.67 11.21 -0.84
C ALA A 85 -18.43 11.70 -1.60
N GLU A 86 -18.55 11.98 -2.90
CA GLU A 86 -17.48 12.56 -3.71
C GLU A 86 -17.08 13.96 -3.21
N ALA A 87 -18.04 14.82 -2.96
CA ALA A 87 -17.77 16.16 -2.44
C ALA A 87 -17.07 16.11 -1.07
N ALA A 88 -17.46 15.18 -0.20
CA ALA A 88 -16.80 14.97 1.08
C ALA A 88 -15.36 14.42 0.90
N GLU A 89 -15.13 13.49 -0.02
CA GLU A 89 -13.79 13.00 -0.33
C GLU A 89 -12.89 14.15 -0.80
N VAL A 90 -13.35 14.95 -1.76
CA VAL A 90 -12.58 16.09 -2.29
C VAL A 90 -12.31 17.15 -1.21
N ALA A 91 -13.31 17.50 -0.39
CA ALA A 91 -13.17 18.49 0.67
C ALA A 91 -12.21 18.07 1.79
N ASN A 92 -12.01 16.77 1.97
CA ASN A 92 -11.13 16.23 3.01
C ASN A 92 -9.74 15.79 2.48
N ARG A 93 -9.40 16.10 1.23
CA ARG A 93 -8.05 15.89 0.71
C ARG A 93 -7.05 16.77 1.46
N LEU A 94 -5.85 16.28 1.64
CA LEU A 94 -4.75 17.08 2.18
C LEU A 94 -4.42 18.22 1.21
N PRO A 95 -3.94 19.37 1.72
CA PRO A 95 -3.37 20.40 0.86
C PRO A 95 -2.33 19.79 -0.06
N ALA A 96 -2.51 19.93 -1.37
CA ALA A 96 -1.61 19.37 -2.37
C ALA A 96 -1.04 20.45 -3.28
N LYS A 97 0.22 20.28 -3.70
CA LYS A 97 0.90 21.16 -4.66
C LYS A 97 1.66 20.31 -5.69
N PRO A 98 1.87 20.85 -6.91
CA PRO A 98 2.78 20.20 -7.85
C PRO A 98 4.18 20.04 -7.26
N PHE A 99 4.81 18.90 -7.45
CA PHE A 99 6.16 18.62 -6.94
C PHE A 99 7.19 19.66 -7.40
N SER A 100 7.01 20.21 -8.60
CA SER A 100 7.85 21.25 -9.16
C SER A 100 7.86 22.56 -8.34
N THR A 101 6.86 22.80 -7.49
CA THR A 101 6.81 24.00 -6.65
C THR A 101 7.64 23.86 -5.36
N LEU A 102 8.14 22.66 -5.06
CA LEU A 102 8.87 22.38 -3.83
C LEU A 102 10.10 23.29 -3.67
N ALA A 103 10.88 23.49 -4.75
CA ALA A 103 12.06 24.38 -4.71
C ALA A 103 11.67 25.86 -4.49
N THR A 104 10.51 26.29 -4.98
CA THR A 104 9.99 27.64 -4.77
C THR A 104 9.47 27.84 -3.35
N ASP A 105 8.84 26.83 -2.77
CA ASP A 105 8.35 26.89 -1.38
C ASP A 105 9.50 26.81 -0.34
N TYR A 106 10.66 26.26 -0.74
CA TYR A 106 11.85 26.15 0.10
C TYR A 106 13.10 26.73 -0.62
N PRO A 107 13.14 28.04 -0.91
CA PRO A 107 14.15 28.64 -1.80
C PRO A 107 15.57 28.54 -1.24
N ASP A 108 15.74 28.55 0.08
CA ASP A 108 17.05 28.51 0.73
C ASP A 108 17.57 27.08 0.99
N SER A 109 16.79 26.05 0.63
CA SER A 109 17.16 24.66 0.91
C SER A 109 18.25 24.11 -0.02
N GLY A 110 18.39 24.66 -1.21
CA GLY A 110 19.30 24.15 -2.23
C GLY A 110 18.92 22.78 -2.77
N ILE A 111 17.62 22.43 -2.75
CA ILE A 111 17.14 21.17 -3.33
C ILE A 111 17.20 21.20 -4.85
N ASP A 112 17.41 20.01 -5.42
CA ASP A 112 17.25 19.77 -6.87
C ASP A 112 16.17 18.72 -7.08
N ILE A 113 15.04 19.14 -7.69
CA ILE A 113 13.88 18.29 -7.97
C ILE A 113 14.26 17.07 -8.82
N ALA A 114 15.21 17.23 -9.77
CA ALA A 114 15.63 16.14 -10.64
C ALA A 114 16.30 14.98 -9.87
N ASN A 115 16.87 15.25 -8.70
CA ASN A 115 17.54 14.23 -7.92
C ASN A 115 16.57 13.22 -7.27
N PHE A 116 15.29 13.55 -7.12
CA PHE A 116 14.33 12.64 -6.47
C PHE A 116 14.12 11.30 -7.22
N THR A 117 14.40 11.27 -8.52
CA THR A 117 14.24 10.08 -9.35
C THR A 117 15.49 9.70 -10.14
N LYS A 118 16.61 10.41 -9.96
CA LYS A 118 17.83 10.23 -10.79
C LYS A 118 18.49 8.86 -10.69
N GLU A 119 18.23 8.13 -9.60
CA GLU A 119 18.80 6.79 -9.39
C GLU A 119 18.05 5.69 -10.15
N PHE A 120 16.84 6.00 -10.66
CA PHE A 120 16.06 5.02 -11.41
C PHE A 120 16.67 4.82 -12.80
N THR A 121 16.90 3.57 -13.16
CA THR A 121 17.39 3.19 -14.49
C THR A 121 16.29 3.27 -15.55
N SER A 122 15.04 3.10 -15.10
CA SER A 122 13.83 3.16 -15.94
C SER A 122 12.84 4.22 -15.41
N PRO A 123 13.16 5.52 -15.49
CA PRO A 123 12.28 6.56 -14.94
C PRO A 123 10.91 6.62 -15.63
N GLY A 124 10.78 6.09 -16.84
CA GLY A 124 9.49 5.96 -17.53
C GLY A 124 8.51 4.97 -16.92
N ASP A 125 8.99 4.10 -16.04
CA ASP A 125 8.17 3.13 -15.28
C ASP A 125 7.63 3.72 -13.96
N ILE A 126 8.04 4.95 -13.60
CA ILE A 126 7.52 5.65 -12.43
C ILE A 126 6.13 6.20 -12.78
N THR A 127 5.12 5.74 -12.05
CA THR A 127 3.73 6.21 -12.19
C THR A 127 3.54 7.56 -11.49
N VAL A 128 3.89 7.63 -10.20
CA VAL A 128 3.77 8.82 -9.38
C VAL A 128 4.72 8.74 -8.20
N TYR A 129 5.28 9.87 -7.82
CA TYR A 129 5.98 10.04 -6.54
C TYR A 129 5.51 11.32 -5.85
N GLY A 130 5.69 11.37 -4.54
CA GLY A 130 5.30 12.54 -3.77
C GLY A 130 6.02 12.63 -2.43
N LEU A 131 5.97 13.82 -1.86
CA LEU A 131 6.52 14.15 -0.56
C LEU A 131 5.48 14.87 0.29
N PHE A 132 5.04 14.21 1.37
CA PHE A 132 4.26 14.89 2.41
C PHE A 132 5.23 15.48 3.44
N ILE A 133 5.24 16.79 3.56
CA ILE A 133 6.08 17.54 4.52
C ILE A 133 5.34 18.80 4.97
N ASN A 134 5.42 19.16 6.24
CA ASN A 134 4.83 20.38 6.83
C ASN A 134 3.33 20.56 6.47
N GLY A 135 2.59 19.46 6.42
CA GLY A 135 1.13 19.49 6.16
C GLY A 135 0.73 19.58 4.68
N VAL A 136 1.69 19.61 3.75
CA VAL A 136 1.44 19.70 2.30
C VAL A 136 1.95 18.43 1.60
N ASN A 137 1.13 17.89 0.69
CA ASN A 137 1.49 16.78 -0.18
C ASN A 137 1.95 17.31 -1.54
N TYR A 138 3.26 17.26 -1.80
CA TYR A 138 3.84 17.63 -3.09
C TYR A 138 3.80 16.40 -4.01
N VAL A 139 3.15 16.50 -5.18
CA VAL A 139 2.90 15.36 -6.08
C VAL A 139 3.50 15.62 -7.46
N SER A 140 4.19 14.62 -8.00
CA SER A 140 4.87 14.70 -9.31
C SER A 140 3.94 14.83 -10.52
N GLY A 141 2.65 14.58 -10.33
CA GLY A 141 1.73 14.25 -11.41
C GLY A 141 1.83 12.77 -11.81
N CYS A 142 0.76 12.25 -12.39
CA CYS A 142 0.71 10.84 -12.78
C CYS A 142 1.18 10.67 -14.23
N GLN A 143 2.24 9.88 -14.41
CA GLN A 143 2.78 9.57 -15.73
C GLN A 143 2.19 8.27 -16.26
N THR A 144 1.96 8.24 -17.55
CA THR A 144 1.50 7.06 -18.28
C THR A 144 2.34 6.88 -19.54
N ARG A 145 2.22 5.74 -20.22
CA ARG A 145 2.86 5.50 -21.51
C ARG A 145 2.41 6.47 -22.63
N TYR A 146 1.31 7.17 -22.41
CA TYR A 146 0.72 8.11 -23.37
C TYR A 146 0.81 9.57 -22.92
N GLY A 147 1.63 9.85 -21.91
CA GLY A 147 1.78 11.18 -21.31
C GLY A 147 1.10 11.32 -19.95
N THR A 148 0.90 12.56 -19.52
CA THR A 148 0.31 12.85 -18.21
C THR A 148 -1.16 12.43 -18.14
N TYR A 149 -1.54 11.72 -17.09
CA TYR A 149 -2.91 11.27 -16.87
C TYR A 149 -3.77 12.40 -16.29
N ALA A 150 -4.86 12.73 -16.99
CA ALA A 150 -5.72 13.87 -16.63
C ALA A 150 -6.43 13.73 -15.28
N PHE A 151 -6.62 12.51 -14.79
CA PHE A 151 -7.33 12.20 -13.54
C PHE A 151 -6.37 11.68 -12.46
N CYS A 152 -5.21 12.32 -12.29
CA CYS A 152 -4.18 11.87 -11.35
C CYS A 152 -4.71 11.69 -9.92
N ASP A 153 -5.58 12.60 -9.45
CA ASP A 153 -6.18 12.52 -8.12
C ASP A 153 -7.09 11.30 -7.90
N ASN A 154 -7.53 10.67 -8.98
CA ASN A 154 -8.39 9.49 -8.96
C ASN A 154 -7.67 8.21 -9.42
N MET A 155 -6.38 8.31 -9.81
CA MET A 155 -5.60 7.16 -10.24
C MET A 155 -5.45 6.15 -9.12
N ARG A 156 -5.82 4.90 -9.39
CA ARG A 156 -5.73 3.81 -8.41
C ARG A 156 -4.34 3.21 -8.41
N LEU A 157 -3.75 3.20 -7.23
CA LEU A 157 -2.40 2.68 -6.95
C LEU A 157 -2.54 1.40 -6.13
N PRO A 158 -2.05 0.26 -6.62
CA PRO A 158 -2.17 -1.00 -5.90
C PRO A 158 -1.21 -1.00 -4.71
N SER A 159 -1.69 -1.50 -3.58
CA SER A 159 -0.83 -1.61 -2.39
C SER A 159 0.26 -2.65 -2.56
N TYR A 160 -0.04 -3.76 -3.23
CA TYR A 160 0.75 -4.96 -3.10
C TYR A 160 1.14 -5.17 -1.62
N SER A 161 2.40 -5.49 -1.33
CA SER A 161 2.85 -5.74 0.04
C SER A 161 2.84 -4.54 0.99
N ILE A 162 2.62 -3.31 0.50
CA ILE A 162 2.33 -2.16 1.38
C ILE A 162 1.13 -2.45 2.30
N ALA A 163 0.18 -3.30 1.87
CA ALA A 163 -0.93 -3.74 2.70
C ALA A 163 -0.50 -4.48 3.97
N LYS A 164 0.66 -5.15 3.97
CA LYS A 164 1.19 -5.81 5.16
C LYS A 164 1.35 -4.81 6.31
N SER A 165 1.92 -3.65 6.04
CA SER A 165 2.09 -2.58 7.02
C SER A 165 0.80 -1.77 7.20
N SER A 166 0.23 -1.29 6.08
CA SER A 166 -0.89 -0.34 6.09
C SER A 166 -2.25 -0.94 6.42
N PHE A 167 -2.38 -2.27 6.42
CA PHE A 167 -3.58 -2.97 6.88
C PHE A 167 -3.26 -3.99 7.99
N ALA A 168 -2.48 -5.05 7.73
CA ALA A 168 -2.27 -6.09 8.73
C ALA A 168 -1.51 -5.58 9.96
N GLY A 169 -0.46 -4.77 9.77
CA GLY A 169 0.29 -4.11 10.84
C GLY A 169 -0.57 -3.10 11.63
N LEU A 170 -1.36 -2.28 10.92
CA LEU A 170 -2.33 -1.39 11.56
C LEU A 170 -3.34 -2.19 12.39
N ALA A 171 -3.85 -3.31 11.86
CA ALA A 171 -4.80 -4.17 12.57
C ALA A 171 -4.20 -4.78 13.84
N MET A 172 -2.94 -5.23 13.79
CA MET A 172 -2.20 -5.70 14.96
C MET A 172 -2.11 -4.62 16.04
N MET A 173 -1.67 -3.41 15.67
CA MET A 173 -1.51 -2.28 16.60
C MET A 173 -2.87 -1.77 17.11
N TRP A 174 -3.91 -1.78 16.29
CA TRP A 174 -5.28 -1.44 16.71
C TRP A 174 -5.82 -2.45 17.74
N LEU A 175 -5.62 -3.76 17.50
CA LEU A 175 -5.98 -4.79 18.47
C LEU A 175 -5.14 -4.66 19.74
N GLY A 176 -3.83 -4.36 19.63
CA GLY A 176 -2.93 -4.12 20.76
C GLY A 176 -3.42 -2.97 21.63
N GLN A 177 -3.79 -1.85 21.05
CA GLN A 177 -4.37 -0.71 21.79
C GLN A 177 -5.67 -1.09 22.47
N ARG A 178 -6.57 -1.76 21.76
CA ARG A 178 -7.90 -2.10 22.26
C ARG A 178 -7.88 -3.15 23.37
N TYR A 179 -6.92 -4.09 23.33
CA TYR A 179 -6.83 -5.22 24.26
C TYR A 179 -5.51 -5.25 25.06
N LYS A 180 -4.90 -4.08 25.24
CA LYS A 180 -3.72 -3.86 26.11
C LYS A 180 -2.56 -4.82 25.81
N GLY A 181 -2.24 -5.02 24.53
CA GLY A 181 -1.14 -5.85 24.07
C GLY A 181 -1.39 -7.37 24.09
N ASP A 182 -2.52 -7.84 24.59
CA ASP A 182 -2.82 -9.29 24.70
C ASP A 182 -2.71 -10.03 23.35
N VAL A 183 -2.95 -9.34 22.23
CA VAL A 183 -2.96 -9.92 20.88
C VAL A 183 -1.59 -10.45 20.45
N TYR A 184 -0.51 -9.81 20.84
CA TYR A 184 0.82 -10.08 20.31
C TYR A 184 1.33 -11.49 20.60
N GLY A 185 1.17 -11.96 21.82
CA GLY A 185 1.56 -13.29 22.26
C GLY A 185 0.56 -14.41 21.95
N GLN A 186 -0.54 -14.11 21.26
CA GLN A 186 -1.54 -15.14 20.95
C GLN A 186 -0.99 -16.16 19.94
N LEU A 187 -1.32 -17.43 20.16
CA LEU A 187 -0.90 -18.51 19.25
C LEU A 187 -1.82 -18.58 18.03
N VAL A 188 -1.24 -18.58 16.84
CA VAL A 188 -1.98 -18.67 15.56
C VAL A 188 -2.93 -19.85 15.53
N ARG A 189 -2.46 -21.03 15.96
CA ARG A 189 -3.25 -22.29 16.01
C ARG A 189 -4.55 -22.18 16.82
N SER A 190 -4.59 -21.26 17.77
CA SER A 190 -5.78 -21.06 18.61
C SER A 190 -6.95 -20.44 17.82
N TYR A 191 -6.67 -19.80 16.69
CA TYR A 191 -7.65 -19.02 15.92
C TYR A 191 -7.86 -19.53 14.49
N VAL A 192 -6.93 -20.36 13.98
CA VAL A 192 -7.02 -21.02 12.67
C VAL A 192 -6.73 -22.53 12.84
N PRO A 193 -7.49 -23.28 13.64
CA PRO A 193 -7.14 -24.64 14.05
C PRO A 193 -7.30 -25.71 12.97
N GLN A 194 -8.15 -25.45 11.96
CA GLN A 194 -8.58 -26.47 10.98
C GLN A 194 -7.59 -26.72 9.86
N TYR A 195 -6.47 -26.00 9.81
CA TYR A 195 -5.52 -26.02 8.67
C TYR A 195 -4.07 -26.24 9.12
N LEU A 196 -3.85 -27.03 10.15
CA LEU A 196 -2.53 -27.23 10.77
C LEU A 196 -1.71 -28.37 10.17
N ASP A 197 -2.03 -28.86 8.99
CA ASP A 197 -1.39 -30.05 8.38
C ASP A 197 -0.02 -29.75 7.73
N GLY A 198 0.43 -28.48 7.69
CA GLY A 198 1.73 -28.09 7.17
C GLY A 198 2.57 -27.33 8.20
N GLY A 199 3.87 -27.65 8.28
CA GLY A 199 4.80 -27.03 9.23
C GLY A 199 4.50 -27.35 10.70
N ASP A 200 5.12 -26.58 11.60
CA ASP A 200 4.80 -26.61 13.05
C ASP A 200 4.32 -25.23 13.51
N TRP A 201 3.03 -25.15 13.84
CA TRP A 201 2.38 -23.92 14.31
C TRP A 201 2.08 -23.93 15.81
N THR A 202 2.60 -24.94 16.54
CA THR A 202 2.28 -25.15 17.96
C THR A 202 2.73 -24.01 18.85
N LYS A 203 3.81 -23.33 18.51
CA LYS A 203 4.41 -22.23 19.27
C LYS A 203 4.46 -20.90 18.51
N VAL A 204 3.92 -20.83 17.29
CA VAL A 204 3.96 -19.63 16.46
C VAL A 204 2.95 -18.60 17.01
N THR A 205 3.46 -17.47 17.46
CA THR A 205 2.66 -16.34 17.93
C THR A 205 2.31 -15.37 16.81
N PHE A 206 1.37 -14.45 17.04
CA PHE A 206 1.08 -13.37 16.11
C PHE A 206 2.32 -12.51 15.86
N ASP A 207 3.13 -12.23 16.88
CA ASP A 207 4.40 -11.49 16.73
C ASP A 207 5.39 -12.22 15.83
N ASN A 208 5.54 -13.53 15.98
CA ASN A 208 6.43 -14.29 15.11
C ASN A 208 6.03 -14.17 13.63
N VAL A 209 4.74 -14.17 13.34
CA VAL A 209 4.25 -14.00 11.98
C VAL A 209 4.43 -12.55 11.50
N ALA A 210 4.15 -11.57 12.35
CA ALA A 210 4.34 -10.15 12.03
C ALA A 210 5.81 -9.81 11.77
N ASP A 211 6.74 -10.57 12.36
CA ASP A 211 8.18 -10.45 12.14
C ASP A 211 8.71 -11.35 11.00
N MET A 212 7.82 -11.99 10.23
CA MET A 212 8.20 -12.93 9.17
C MET A 212 9.13 -14.06 9.68
N ALA A 213 8.87 -14.58 10.88
CA ALA A 213 9.72 -15.54 11.57
C ALA A 213 8.93 -16.73 12.13
N THR A 214 8.11 -17.35 11.29
CA THR A 214 7.27 -18.49 11.68
C THR A 214 8.08 -19.74 12.00
N GLY A 215 9.28 -19.90 11.42
CA GLY A 215 10.07 -21.12 11.43
C GLY A 215 9.61 -22.14 10.39
N ASN A 216 8.54 -21.86 9.64
CA ASN A 216 8.01 -22.72 8.58
C ASN A 216 8.36 -22.12 7.22
N TYR A 217 9.27 -22.75 6.47
CA TYR A 217 9.74 -22.21 5.19
C TYR A 217 10.44 -23.27 4.33
N ILE A 218 10.59 -22.99 3.04
CA ILE A 218 11.34 -23.83 2.10
C ILE A 218 12.80 -23.38 2.08
N SER A 219 13.06 -22.08 1.97
CA SER A 219 14.39 -21.48 1.91
C SER A 219 14.46 -20.20 2.76
N ALA A 220 15.59 -20.02 3.45
CA ALA A 220 15.88 -18.78 4.18
C ALA A 220 16.58 -17.72 3.31
N GLY A 221 16.72 -17.95 2.01
CA GLY A 221 17.25 -16.95 1.08
C GLY A 221 16.26 -15.78 0.92
N VAL A 222 16.80 -14.58 0.69
CA VAL A 222 15.98 -13.35 0.54
C VAL A 222 15.00 -13.53 -0.60
N GLU A 223 13.71 -13.39 -0.27
CA GLU A 223 12.57 -13.49 -1.20
C GLU A 223 12.48 -14.81 -2.01
N VAL A 224 13.27 -15.84 -1.66
CA VAL A 224 13.22 -17.13 -2.36
C VAL A 224 11.86 -17.80 -2.17
N ASP A 225 11.34 -17.80 -0.96
CA ASP A 225 10.01 -18.37 -0.67
C ASP A 225 8.90 -17.53 -1.32
N GLU A 226 8.98 -16.20 -1.29
CA GLU A 226 8.02 -15.29 -1.93
C GLU A 226 7.97 -15.51 -3.46
N GLY A 227 9.10 -15.79 -4.09
CA GLY A 227 9.20 -16.14 -5.52
C GLY A 227 8.89 -17.60 -5.86
N SER A 228 8.61 -18.46 -4.87
CA SER A 228 8.46 -19.91 -5.06
C SER A 228 7.19 -20.30 -5.83
N PRO A 229 7.15 -21.49 -6.46
CA PRO A 229 5.93 -22.05 -7.02
C PRO A 229 4.80 -22.20 -5.99
N GLN A 230 5.14 -22.48 -4.74
CA GLN A 230 4.20 -22.64 -3.63
C GLN A 230 3.52 -21.32 -3.27
N GLU A 231 4.31 -20.24 -3.18
CA GLU A 231 3.75 -18.91 -2.95
C GLU A 231 2.86 -18.45 -4.13
N ARG A 232 3.29 -18.73 -5.36
CA ARG A 232 2.46 -18.45 -6.55
C ARG A 232 1.14 -19.24 -6.54
N ALA A 233 1.16 -20.50 -6.08
CA ALA A 233 -0.06 -21.30 -5.93
C ALA A 233 -1.00 -20.71 -4.87
N PHE A 234 -0.45 -20.25 -3.73
CA PHE A 234 -1.21 -19.50 -2.72
C PHE A 234 -1.82 -18.21 -3.31
N LEU A 235 -1.02 -17.40 -3.98
CA LEU A 235 -1.50 -16.15 -4.58
C LEU A 235 -2.61 -16.39 -5.60
N ALA A 236 -2.52 -17.45 -6.41
CA ALA A 236 -3.49 -17.80 -7.45
C ALA A 236 -4.81 -18.40 -6.90
N ALA A 237 -4.79 -19.02 -5.72
CA ALA A 237 -5.96 -19.64 -5.14
C ALA A 237 -7.06 -18.62 -4.82
N GLU A 238 -8.28 -18.81 -5.33
CA GLU A 238 -9.41 -17.88 -5.14
C GLU A 238 -10.33 -18.27 -3.96
N PRO A 239 -10.84 -19.54 -3.88
CA PRO A 239 -11.68 -19.95 -2.75
C PRO A 239 -10.91 -19.97 -1.42
N TYR A 240 -11.57 -19.57 -0.34
CA TYR A 240 -10.95 -19.54 0.99
C TYR A 240 -10.32 -20.89 1.38
N SER A 241 -11.03 -22.00 1.17
CA SER A 241 -10.52 -23.34 1.50
C SER A 241 -9.23 -23.69 0.75
N ALA A 242 -9.15 -23.38 -0.53
CA ALA A 242 -7.95 -23.60 -1.33
C ALA A 242 -6.82 -22.65 -0.92
N LYS A 243 -7.12 -21.37 -0.71
CA LYS A 243 -6.14 -20.37 -0.35
C LYS A 243 -5.51 -20.65 1.01
N ILE A 244 -6.30 -21.01 2.03
CA ILE A 244 -5.78 -21.31 3.37
C ILE A 244 -4.98 -22.64 3.39
N ALA A 245 -5.41 -23.65 2.64
CA ALA A 245 -4.64 -24.89 2.48
C ALA A 245 -3.29 -24.61 1.80
N ALA A 246 -3.27 -23.84 0.72
CA ALA A 246 -2.03 -23.46 0.04
C ALA A 246 -1.10 -22.60 0.94
N ALA A 247 -1.65 -21.86 1.90
CA ALA A 247 -0.86 -21.09 2.85
C ALA A 247 -0.16 -21.95 3.91
N PHE A 248 -0.75 -23.06 4.35
CA PHE A 248 -0.18 -23.90 5.41
C PHE A 248 0.66 -25.07 4.88
N THR A 249 0.14 -25.82 3.92
CA THR A 249 0.63 -27.15 3.56
C THR A 249 2.07 -27.18 3.00
N PRO A 250 2.52 -26.25 2.13
CA PRO A 250 3.79 -26.44 1.41
C PRO A 250 5.05 -26.08 2.20
N PHE A 251 4.94 -25.48 3.40
CA PHE A 251 6.06 -24.87 4.11
C PHE A 251 6.46 -25.69 5.35
N PRO A 252 7.51 -26.53 5.26
CA PRO A 252 7.93 -27.40 6.36
C PRO A 252 8.58 -26.60 7.49
N HIS A 253 8.49 -27.14 8.71
CA HIS A 253 9.20 -26.60 9.88
C HIS A 253 10.71 -26.79 9.75
N LYS A 254 11.49 -25.72 9.91
CA LYS A 254 12.96 -25.74 9.81
C LYS A 254 13.68 -24.99 10.93
N ALA A 255 13.01 -24.09 11.64
CA ALA A 255 13.61 -23.31 12.70
C ALA A 255 12.60 -22.99 13.81
N SER A 256 13.10 -22.67 15.00
CA SER A 256 12.24 -22.18 16.08
C SER A 256 11.56 -20.87 15.68
N PRO A 257 10.28 -20.65 16.01
CA PRO A 257 9.61 -19.38 15.77
C PRO A 257 10.39 -18.21 16.39
N GLY A 258 10.46 -17.08 15.67
CA GLY A 258 11.17 -15.88 16.11
C GLY A 258 12.68 -15.87 15.86
N THR A 259 13.27 -16.90 15.20
CA THR A 259 14.73 -16.99 15.05
C THR A 259 15.25 -16.72 13.65
N THR A 260 14.45 -17.00 12.63
CA THR A 260 14.87 -16.89 11.23
C THR A 260 13.82 -16.09 10.44
N TRP A 261 14.27 -14.99 9.87
CA TRP A 261 13.44 -14.18 9.00
C TRP A 261 13.30 -14.80 7.62
N VAL A 262 12.05 -14.95 7.15
CA VAL A 262 11.75 -15.41 5.80
C VAL A 262 10.51 -14.67 5.31
N TYR A 263 10.66 -13.87 4.25
CA TYR A 263 9.55 -13.08 3.70
C TYR A 263 8.55 -13.97 2.97
N GLN A 264 7.28 -13.89 3.40
CA GLN A 264 6.20 -14.78 2.92
C GLN A 264 4.85 -14.07 2.98
N SER A 265 4.20 -13.89 1.83
CA SER A 265 2.86 -13.26 1.77
C SER A 265 1.77 -14.15 2.38
N HIS A 266 1.87 -15.47 2.21
CA HIS A 266 0.93 -16.42 2.83
C HIS A 266 0.92 -16.32 4.37
N ALA A 267 2.07 -16.09 5.00
CA ALA A 267 2.14 -15.93 6.45
C ALA A 267 1.32 -14.73 6.93
N THR A 268 1.39 -13.59 6.23
CA THR A 268 0.54 -12.42 6.55
C THR A 268 -0.95 -12.70 6.35
N PHE A 269 -1.31 -13.50 5.34
CA PHE A 269 -2.71 -13.95 5.19
C PHE A 269 -3.15 -14.79 6.39
N ILE A 270 -2.33 -15.76 6.84
CA ILE A 270 -2.60 -16.56 8.03
C ILE A 270 -2.78 -15.66 9.26
N LEU A 271 -1.88 -14.69 9.48
CA LEU A 271 -2.00 -13.71 10.57
C LEU A 271 -3.33 -12.95 10.48
N THR A 272 -3.71 -12.51 9.30
CA THR A 272 -4.97 -11.79 9.09
C THR A 272 -6.18 -12.64 9.46
N GLN A 273 -6.17 -13.94 9.10
CA GLN A 273 -7.24 -14.87 9.52
C GLN A 273 -7.21 -15.12 11.03
N ALA A 274 -6.02 -15.23 11.63
CA ALA A 274 -5.88 -15.40 13.07
C ALA A 274 -6.38 -14.15 13.83
N MET A 275 -6.06 -12.93 13.40
CA MET A 275 -6.60 -11.68 13.94
C MET A 275 -8.13 -11.61 13.81
N ASN A 276 -8.66 -12.07 12.69
CA ASN A 276 -10.11 -12.15 12.48
C ASN A 276 -10.75 -13.14 13.46
N GLY A 277 -10.14 -14.30 13.66
CA GLY A 277 -10.58 -15.30 14.67
C GLY A 277 -10.48 -14.77 16.10
N TYR A 278 -9.43 -14.03 16.44
CA TYR A 278 -9.27 -13.35 17.73
C TYR A 278 -10.40 -12.33 17.95
N LEU A 279 -10.67 -11.50 16.94
CA LEU A 279 -11.74 -10.51 17.00
C LEU A 279 -13.11 -11.16 17.18
N HIS A 280 -13.39 -12.27 16.46
CA HIS A 280 -14.62 -13.04 16.62
C HIS A 280 -14.84 -13.53 18.04
N ARG A 281 -13.79 -13.96 18.74
CA ARG A 281 -13.91 -14.38 20.15
C ARG A 281 -14.21 -13.23 21.09
N ARG A 282 -13.73 -12.02 20.79
CA ARG A 282 -13.90 -10.83 21.62
C ARG A 282 -15.20 -10.07 21.34
N GLN A 283 -15.67 -10.06 20.08
CA GLN A 283 -16.77 -9.20 19.64
C GLN A 283 -17.92 -9.95 18.92
N GLY A 284 -17.79 -11.25 18.71
CA GLY A 284 -18.77 -12.08 18.02
C GLY A 284 -18.46 -12.35 16.54
N LYS A 285 -19.07 -13.41 16.01
CA LYS A 285 -18.79 -13.96 14.67
C LYS A 285 -19.15 -13.03 13.49
N GLY A 286 -19.94 -12.01 13.73
CA GLY A 286 -20.33 -11.02 12.69
C GLY A 286 -19.28 -9.95 12.43
N THR A 287 -18.16 -9.93 13.17
CA THR A 287 -17.09 -8.95 12.98
C THR A 287 -16.15 -9.36 11.83
N ASP A 288 -15.50 -8.38 11.24
CA ASP A 288 -14.48 -8.58 10.19
C ASP A 288 -13.34 -7.61 10.44
N ILE A 289 -12.11 -8.11 10.41
CA ILE A 289 -10.93 -7.31 10.78
C ILE A 289 -10.70 -6.15 9.82
N PHE A 290 -10.91 -6.34 8.50
CA PHE A 290 -10.79 -5.24 7.55
C PHE A 290 -11.89 -4.19 7.78
N ASN A 291 -13.13 -4.61 7.96
CA ASN A 291 -14.23 -3.67 8.24
C ASN A 291 -13.98 -2.89 9.53
N SER A 292 -13.39 -3.51 10.54
CA SER A 292 -13.01 -2.84 11.78
C SER A 292 -11.95 -1.76 11.55
N ILE A 293 -10.92 -2.03 10.75
CA ILE A 293 -9.90 -1.04 10.38
C ILE A 293 -10.48 0.04 9.46
N ARG A 294 -11.29 -0.36 8.48
CA ARG A 294 -12.01 0.62 7.63
C ARG A 294 -12.80 1.63 8.47
N ASP A 295 -13.57 1.13 9.43
CA ASP A 295 -14.49 1.98 10.22
C ASP A 295 -13.77 2.75 11.35
N SER A 296 -12.68 2.20 11.91
CA SER A 296 -11.94 2.83 13.02
C SER A 296 -10.74 3.68 12.57
N VAL A 297 -10.22 3.47 11.35
CA VAL A 297 -9.02 4.15 10.84
C VAL A 297 -9.28 4.83 9.50
N TYR A 298 -9.65 4.07 8.45
CA TYR A 298 -9.69 4.63 7.10
C TYR A 298 -10.79 5.67 6.91
N LYS A 299 -12.00 5.41 7.40
CA LYS A 299 -13.09 6.40 7.35
C LYS A 299 -12.80 7.66 8.15
N PRO A 300 -12.34 7.57 9.43
CA PRO A 300 -11.96 8.77 10.19
C PRO A 300 -10.77 9.53 9.60
N LEU A 301 -9.85 8.87 8.88
CA LEU A 301 -8.81 9.53 8.10
C LEU A 301 -9.34 10.15 6.79
N HIS A 302 -10.63 10.00 6.49
CA HIS A 302 -11.23 10.44 5.24
C HIS A 302 -10.53 9.90 3.99
N MET A 303 -10.17 8.61 4.00
CA MET A 303 -9.56 7.96 2.85
C MET A 303 -10.57 7.83 1.69
N SER A 304 -10.05 7.74 0.47
CA SER A 304 -10.86 7.63 -0.75
C SER A 304 -11.78 6.41 -0.74
N GLN A 305 -12.91 6.50 -1.44
CA GLN A 305 -13.88 5.39 -1.50
C GLN A 305 -13.27 4.07 -1.96
N GLY A 306 -12.28 4.11 -2.87
CA GLY A 306 -11.57 2.90 -3.31
C GLY A 306 -10.77 2.19 -2.22
N SER A 307 -10.24 2.95 -1.27
CA SER A 307 -9.47 2.42 -0.13
C SER A 307 -10.36 1.83 0.97
N LEU A 308 -11.68 2.06 0.92
CA LEU A 308 -12.64 1.47 1.87
C LEU A 308 -13.04 0.04 1.52
N SER A 309 -12.37 -0.56 0.52
CA SER A 309 -12.54 -1.95 0.11
C SER A 309 -11.19 -2.66 -0.01
N THR A 310 -11.20 -3.98 -0.02
CA THR A 310 -10.01 -4.81 -0.22
C THR A 310 -10.37 -6.05 -1.02
N LEU A 311 -9.38 -6.64 -1.68
CA LEU A 311 -9.54 -7.97 -2.27
C LEU A 311 -9.82 -9.01 -1.18
N ARG A 312 -10.71 -9.96 -1.50
CA ARG A 312 -11.16 -11.00 -0.60
C ARG A 312 -11.21 -12.35 -1.32
N THR A 313 -11.11 -13.42 -0.55
CA THR A 313 -11.35 -14.77 -1.08
C THR A 313 -12.75 -14.85 -1.71
N ASP A 314 -12.94 -15.83 -2.58
CA ASP A 314 -14.20 -16.09 -3.25
C ASP A 314 -14.71 -14.92 -4.10
N ASN A 315 -13.90 -13.90 -4.29
CA ASN A 315 -14.23 -12.63 -4.97
C ASN A 315 -15.61 -12.06 -4.52
N SER A 316 -15.90 -12.15 -3.23
CA SER A 316 -17.17 -11.75 -2.64
C SER A 316 -16.99 -10.83 -1.43
N ALA A 317 -17.99 -10.03 -1.13
CA ALA A 317 -17.99 -9.14 0.03
C ALA A 317 -17.93 -9.89 1.38
N SER A 318 -18.39 -11.14 1.42
CA SER A 318 -18.33 -12.03 2.59
C SER A 318 -17.04 -12.85 2.67
N GLY A 319 -16.22 -12.84 1.61
CA GLY A 319 -14.92 -13.50 1.57
C GLY A 319 -13.94 -12.92 2.61
N LYS A 320 -12.86 -13.66 2.87
CA LYS A 320 -11.86 -13.26 3.87
C LYS A 320 -10.85 -12.27 3.27
N PRO A 321 -10.50 -11.18 3.96
CA PRO A 321 -9.50 -10.23 3.49
C PRO A 321 -8.11 -10.86 3.43
N PHE A 322 -7.30 -10.44 2.44
CA PHE A 322 -5.98 -11.05 2.24
C PHE A 322 -4.94 -10.58 3.26
N GLY A 323 -4.91 -9.29 3.58
CA GLY A 323 -3.94 -8.70 4.51
C GLY A 323 -2.55 -8.49 3.92
N SER A 324 -2.06 -9.42 3.12
CA SER A 324 -0.75 -9.32 2.47
C SER A 324 -0.72 -8.39 1.26
N HIS A 325 -1.87 -8.17 0.64
CA HIS A 325 -2.10 -7.33 -0.56
C HIS A 325 -3.59 -7.02 -0.69
N GLY A 326 -3.98 -6.28 -1.72
CA GLY A 326 -5.40 -6.15 -2.09
C GLY A 326 -6.05 -4.81 -1.80
N LEU A 327 -5.29 -3.79 -1.40
CA LEU A 327 -5.78 -2.41 -1.27
C LEU A 327 -5.50 -1.60 -2.54
N PHE A 328 -6.28 -0.53 -2.72
CA PHE A 328 -6.17 0.38 -3.86
C PHE A 328 -6.26 1.81 -3.38
N PHE A 329 -5.14 2.50 -3.37
CA PHE A 329 -4.99 3.86 -2.87
C PHE A 329 -5.12 4.89 -3.99
N VAL A 330 -5.34 6.13 -3.62
CA VAL A 330 -4.92 7.31 -4.37
C VAL A 330 -3.73 7.96 -3.66
N GLN A 331 -3.02 8.86 -4.31
CA GLN A 331 -1.83 9.52 -3.73
C GLN A 331 -2.13 10.24 -2.39
N ASP A 332 -3.31 10.80 -2.23
CA ASP A 332 -3.77 11.42 -0.99
C ASP A 332 -3.93 10.43 0.17
N ASP A 333 -4.40 9.20 -0.11
CA ASP A 333 -4.51 8.14 0.90
C ASP A 333 -3.15 7.77 1.47
N ILE A 334 -2.13 7.71 0.61
CA ILE A 334 -0.76 7.38 1.03
C ILE A 334 -0.20 8.47 1.96
N ALA A 335 -0.40 9.74 1.59
CA ALA A 335 0.01 10.87 2.42
C ALA A 335 -0.73 10.88 3.78
N LYS A 336 -2.02 10.55 3.80
CA LYS A 336 -2.82 10.43 5.03
C LYS A 336 -2.34 9.30 5.94
N ILE A 337 -2.04 8.12 5.37
CA ILE A 337 -1.45 7.00 6.13
C ILE A 337 -0.09 7.41 6.68
N GLY A 338 0.77 8.02 5.87
CA GLY A 338 2.07 8.54 6.29
C GLY A 338 1.94 9.51 7.45
N ARG A 339 1.07 10.52 7.33
CA ARG A 339 0.79 11.48 8.40
C ARG A 339 0.27 10.79 9.67
N PHE A 340 -0.65 9.84 9.55
CA PHE A 340 -1.23 9.12 10.67
C PHE A 340 -0.18 8.31 11.45
N LEU A 341 0.68 7.60 10.76
CA LEU A 341 1.73 6.80 11.38
C LEU A 341 2.89 7.65 11.92
N ASN A 342 3.40 8.56 11.09
CA ASN A 342 4.68 9.23 11.33
C ASN A 342 4.56 10.54 12.12
N ASN A 343 3.44 11.29 11.95
CA ASN A 343 3.24 12.58 12.61
C ASN A 343 2.25 12.50 13.76
N SER A 344 1.11 11.82 13.55
CA SER A 344 0.04 11.74 14.55
C SER A 344 0.25 10.62 15.58
N GLY A 345 1.26 9.75 15.40
CA GLY A 345 1.55 8.67 16.35
C GLY A 345 0.38 7.70 16.56
N GLY A 346 -0.46 7.49 15.53
CA GLY A 346 -1.65 6.63 15.63
C GLY A 346 -2.83 7.28 16.35
N VAL A 347 -2.87 8.62 16.44
CA VAL A 347 -3.97 9.39 17.04
C VAL A 347 -4.89 9.92 15.94
N ILE A 348 -6.20 9.80 16.12
CA ILE A 348 -7.24 10.38 15.26
C ILE A 348 -8.21 11.17 16.18
N ASP A 349 -8.44 12.44 15.86
CA ASP A 349 -9.34 13.34 16.60
C ASP A 349 -9.11 13.34 18.12
N GLY A 350 -7.83 13.29 18.52
CA GLY A 350 -7.41 13.28 19.92
C GLY A 350 -7.51 11.90 20.60
N VAL A 351 -7.97 10.86 19.89
CA VAL A 351 -8.09 9.49 20.42
C VAL A 351 -6.91 8.63 19.96
N GLN A 352 -6.21 7.97 20.88
CA GLN A 352 -5.17 7.00 20.56
C GLN A 352 -5.80 5.74 19.99
N VAL A 353 -5.64 5.49 18.70
CA VAL A 353 -6.25 4.38 17.96
C VAL A 353 -5.30 3.17 17.84
N LEU A 354 -3.99 3.42 17.72
CA LEU A 354 -2.96 2.40 17.65
C LEU A 354 -2.17 2.33 18.94
N ASP A 355 -1.64 1.15 19.28
CA ASP A 355 -0.69 0.97 20.38
C ASP A 355 0.56 1.84 20.12
N PRO A 356 0.81 2.90 20.93
CA PRO A 356 1.88 3.85 20.66
C PRO A 356 3.27 3.26 20.89
N SER A 357 3.41 2.26 21.76
CA SER A 357 4.69 1.59 21.98
C SER A 357 5.06 0.76 20.76
N ARG A 358 4.13 -0.08 20.33
CA ARG A 358 4.32 -0.95 19.16
C ARG A 358 4.52 -0.14 17.87
N LEU A 359 3.84 1.00 17.73
CA LEU A 359 4.05 1.90 16.59
C LEU A 359 5.47 2.48 16.60
N ARG A 360 5.99 2.96 17.74
CA ARG A 360 7.38 3.45 17.83
C ARG A 360 8.40 2.35 17.52
N GLU A 361 8.16 1.12 17.96
CA GLU A 361 8.99 -0.04 17.61
C GLU A 361 8.96 -0.32 16.10
N SER A 362 7.77 -0.36 15.50
CA SER A 362 7.57 -0.56 14.05
C SER A 362 8.25 0.52 13.20
N LEU A 363 8.30 1.75 13.71
CA LEU A 363 8.97 2.87 13.05
C LEU A 363 10.45 2.97 13.43
N PHE A 364 11.00 2.06 14.24
CA PHE A 364 12.38 2.08 14.69
C PHE A 364 12.75 3.41 15.38
N ARG A 365 11.81 3.94 16.20
CA ARG A 365 11.96 5.16 17.00
C ARG A 365 12.28 4.85 18.46
N THR A 366 12.84 3.69 18.74
CA THR A 366 13.32 3.27 20.06
C THR A 366 14.84 3.20 20.08
N ALA A 367 15.44 3.33 21.27
CA ALA A 367 16.91 3.32 21.39
C ALA A 367 17.55 2.01 20.91
N ASN A 368 16.89 0.88 21.14
CA ASN A 368 17.36 -0.45 20.75
C ASN A 368 16.20 -1.22 20.13
N PRO A 369 15.91 -1.01 18.85
CA PRO A 369 14.81 -1.71 18.19
C PRO A 369 15.08 -3.23 18.15
N SER A 370 14.18 -4.00 18.77
CA SER A 370 14.21 -5.45 18.70
C SER A 370 13.65 -5.88 17.34
N ALA A 371 14.52 -6.34 16.45
CA ALA A 371 14.10 -6.75 15.11
C ALA A 371 15.08 -7.74 14.50
N LEU A 372 14.57 -8.62 13.66
CA LEU A 372 15.41 -9.58 12.94
C LEU A 372 16.17 -8.90 11.80
N GLY A 373 17.43 -9.28 11.64
CA GLY A 373 18.23 -8.90 10.48
C GLY A 373 17.68 -9.54 9.21
N VAL A 374 17.57 -8.73 8.17
CA VAL A 374 17.25 -9.23 6.83
C VAL A 374 18.55 -9.57 6.14
N PRO A 375 18.77 -10.81 5.65
CA PRO A 375 19.94 -11.13 4.85
C PRO A 375 19.94 -10.26 3.59
N VAL A 376 21.00 -9.47 3.38
CA VAL A 376 21.13 -8.68 2.14
C VAL A 376 21.60 -9.61 1.03
N PRO A 377 21.05 -9.58 -0.19
CA PRO A 377 21.59 -10.30 -1.33
C PRO A 377 23.05 -9.90 -1.56
N ASP A 378 23.91 -10.85 -1.87
CA ASP A 378 25.28 -10.58 -2.32
C ASP A 378 25.22 -9.91 -3.70
N THR A 379 25.25 -8.57 -3.72
CA THR A 379 25.19 -7.76 -4.94
C THR A 379 26.60 -7.40 -5.45
N GLY A 380 27.66 -7.98 -4.86
CA GLY A 380 29.05 -7.68 -5.21
C GLY A 380 29.52 -6.28 -4.81
N THR A 381 28.68 -5.44 -4.25
CA THR A 381 29.07 -4.22 -3.52
C THR A 381 29.30 -4.61 -2.07
N PRO A 382 30.32 -4.06 -1.36
CA PRO A 382 30.47 -4.36 0.05
C PRO A 382 29.24 -3.80 0.80
N ALA A 383 28.20 -4.60 0.86
CA ALA A 383 27.02 -4.32 1.66
C ALA A 383 27.47 -4.32 3.12
N VAL A 384 27.22 -3.23 3.83
CA VAL A 384 27.44 -3.21 5.28
C VAL A 384 26.53 -4.30 5.87
N PRO A 385 27.08 -5.38 6.44
CA PRO A 385 26.27 -6.49 6.93
C PRO A 385 25.22 -5.99 7.92
N ASN A 386 23.98 -6.46 7.79
CA ASN A 386 22.89 -6.19 8.72
C ASN A 386 22.31 -4.76 8.78
N THR A 387 22.29 -4.03 7.69
CA THR A 387 21.66 -2.68 7.67
C THR A 387 20.16 -2.69 7.50
N PHE A 388 19.58 -3.79 7.01
CA PHE A 388 18.13 -3.95 6.92
C PHE A 388 17.56 -4.74 8.09
N ARG A 389 16.38 -4.35 8.55
CA ARG A 389 15.59 -4.99 9.61
C ARG A 389 14.14 -5.11 9.17
N TYR A 390 13.44 -6.04 9.80
CA TYR A 390 12.00 -6.21 9.64
C TYR A 390 11.35 -6.43 11.00
N HIS A 391 10.32 -5.66 11.30
CA HIS A 391 9.58 -5.77 12.55
C HIS A 391 8.14 -5.30 12.39
N ASN A 392 7.18 -6.07 12.93
CA ASN A 392 5.75 -5.73 12.91
C ASN A 392 5.23 -5.40 11.49
N LEU A 393 5.67 -6.14 10.48
CA LEU A 393 5.28 -5.92 9.08
C LEU A 393 5.82 -4.61 8.47
N PHE A 394 6.83 -3.99 9.08
CA PHE A 394 7.55 -2.84 8.55
C PHE A 394 9.02 -3.18 8.27
N TRP A 395 9.51 -2.67 7.17
CA TRP A 395 10.93 -2.67 6.84
C TRP A 395 11.62 -1.48 7.48
N ALA A 396 12.92 -1.61 7.72
CA ALA A 396 13.77 -0.48 8.06
C ALA A 396 15.18 -0.66 7.51
N LYS A 397 15.80 0.46 7.07
CA LYS A 397 17.21 0.56 6.71
C LYS A 397 17.92 1.40 7.77
N TYR A 398 19.02 0.89 8.32
CA TYR A 398 19.93 1.69 9.13
C TYR A 398 20.87 2.46 8.21
N VAL A 399 20.72 3.77 8.17
CA VAL A 399 21.56 4.69 7.41
C VAL A 399 22.70 5.13 8.32
N THR A 400 23.93 4.86 7.91
CA THR A 400 25.12 5.16 8.71
C THR A 400 25.97 6.26 8.06
N THR A 401 26.67 7.03 8.87
CA THR A 401 27.64 8.05 8.41
C THR A 401 28.83 7.43 7.71
N THR A 402 29.11 6.15 7.92
CA THR A 402 30.14 5.41 7.19
C THR A 402 29.72 5.12 5.74
N GLU A 403 28.46 4.73 5.53
CA GLU A 403 27.89 4.46 4.21
C GLU A 403 27.53 5.76 3.47
N PHE A 404 27.06 6.77 4.24
CA PHE A 404 26.59 8.06 3.74
C PHE A 404 27.22 9.21 4.53
N PRO A 405 28.45 9.62 4.21
CA PRO A 405 29.22 10.63 4.97
C PRO A 405 28.58 12.02 5.03
N GLN A 406 27.61 12.31 4.16
CA GLN A 406 26.88 13.58 4.16
C GLN A 406 25.93 13.77 5.33
N TYR A 407 25.56 12.70 6.06
CA TYR A 407 24.76 12.79 7.27
C TYR A 407 25.63 13.02 8.52
N ARG A 408 25.06 13.68 9.54
CA ARG A 408 25.74 13.99 10.79
C ARG A 408 25.52 12.95 11.88
N CYS A 409 24.58 12.02 11.70
CA CYS A 409 24.24 10.95 12.63
C CYS A 409 23.82 9.70 11.88
N ASN A 410 23.80 8.59 12.60
CA ASN A 410 23.15 7.37 12.13
C ASN A 410 21.68 7.40 12.50
N PHE A 411 20.81 6.92 11.60
CA PHE A 411 19.37 6.90 11.86
C PHE A 411 18.68 5.73 11.11
N TRP A 412 17.47 5.40 11.55
CA TRP A 412 16.64 4.44 10.89
C TRP A 412 15.65 5.11 9.91
N VAL A 413 15.52 4.56 8.74
CA VAL A 413 14.46 4.85 7.79
C VAL A 413 13.50 3.68 7.76
N SER A 414 12.33 3.82 8.37
CA SER A 414 11.26 2.83 8.28
C SER A 414 10.49 3.01 6.99
N PHE A 415 10.06 1.90 6.38
CA PHE A 415 9.32 1.98 5.14
C PHE A 415 8.37 0.80 4.94
N MET A 416 7.38 1.04 4.10
CA MET A 416 6.48 0.04 3.56
C MET A 416 6.90 -0.22 2.12
N SER A 417 6.95 -1.49 1.71
CA SER A 417 7.39 -1.90 0.38
C SER A 417 6.35 -2.78 -0.30
N GLY A 418 6.21 -2.65 -1.61
CA GLY A 418 5.29 -3.42 -2.44
C GLY A 418 5.88 -3.75 -3.79
N TYR A 419 5.44 -4.86 -4.37
CA TYR A 419 5.88 -5.34 -5.68
C TYR A 419 5.82 -4.24 -6.74
N GLY A 420 6.78 -4.25 -7.67
CA GLY A 420 6.88 -3.27 -8.76
C GLY A 420 7.73 -2.04 -8.43
N GLY A 421 8.33 -1.95 -7.24
CA GLY A 421 9.12 -0.79 -6.79
C GLY A 421 8.30 0.20 -5.96
N ASN A 422 7.10 -0.19 -5.53
CA ASN A 422 6.26 0.67 -4.68
C ASN A 422 6.88 0.80 -3.29
N THR A 423 7.15 2.03 -2.86
CA THR A 423 7.81 2.31 -1.58
C THR A 423 7.20 3.53 -0.91
N VAL A 424 7.03 3.47 0.42
CA VAL A 424 6.59 4.60 1.24
C VAL A 424 7.53 4.72 2.43
N LEU A 425 8.36 5.76 2.44
CA LEU A 425 9.31 6.05 3.51
C LEU A 425 8.65 6.86 4.62
N LEU A 426 8.84 6.44 5.86
CA LEU A 426 8.40 7.13 7.07
C LEU A 426 9.64 7.68 7.77
N LEU A 427 9.95 8.96 7.50
CA LEU A 427 11.24 9.55 7.85
C LEU A 427 11.31 10.09 9.30
N PRO A 428 12.51 10.12 9.94
CA PRO A 428 12.64 10.58 11.32
C PRO A 428 12.21 12.04 11.56
N ASN A 429 12.32 12.89 10.54
CA ASN A 429 11.88 14.29 10.58
C ASN A 429 10.36 14.48 10.37
N GLY A 430 9.58 13.41 10.34
CA GLY A 430 8.13 13.46 10.12
C GLY A 430 7.69 13.51 8.65
N ALA A 431 8.62 13.69 7.70
CA ALA A 431 8.26 13.64 6.29
C ALA A 431 7.90 12.20 5.84
N THR A 432 7.04 12.11 4.83
CA THR A 432 6.69 10.86 4.16
C THR A 432 6.95 11.01 2.67
N TYR A 433 7.91 10.24 2.15
CA TYR A 433 8.16 10.16 0.71
C TYR A 433 7.57 8.87 0.17
N TYR A 434 6.92 8.93 -0.98
CA TYR A 434 6.37 7.75 -1.62
C TYR A 434 6.63 7.74 -3.12
N ILE A 435 6.74 6.52 -3.66
CA ILE A 435 6.87 6.26 -5.09
C ILE A 435 6.07 5.01 -5.45
N PHE A 436 5.35 5.09 -6.56
CA PHE A 436 4.66 3.98 -7.19
C PHE A 436 5.18 3.81 -8.61
N SER A 437 5.57 2.59 -8.94
CA SER A 437 6.26 2.24 -10.16
C SER A 437 5.87 0.83 -10.61
N ASP A 438 6.20 0.49 -11.84
CA ASP A 438 6.18 -0.87 -12.37
C ASP A 438 7.55 -1.29 -12.96
N GLY A 439 8.61 -0.59 -12.54
CA GLY A 439 10.00 -0.87 -12.90
C GLY A 439 10.72 -1.88 -12.00
N ASN A 440 10.12 -2.25 -10.86
CA ASN A 440 10.72 -3.12 -9.84
C ASN A 440 12.04 -2.59 -9.25
N GLU A 441 12.19 -1.28 -9.19
CA GLU A 441 13.35 -0.61 -8.61
C GLU A 441 13.00 -0.07 -7.22
N PHE A 442 13.77 -0.48 -6.20
CA PHE A 442 13.56 -0.12 -4.78
C PHE A 442 14.68 0.81 -4.29
N ILE A 443 14.85 1.94 -4.97
CA ILE A 443 15.93 2.88 -4.71
C ILE A 443 15.38 4.26 -4.35
N TRP A 444 16.01 4.94 -3.37
CA TRP A 444 15.49 6.20 -2.84
C TRP A 444 16.53 7.07 -2.10
N TYR A 445 17.81 6.73 -2.20
CA TYR A 445 18.86 7.44 -1.45
C TYR A 445 19.06 8.88 -1.91
N ALA A 446 18.93 9.15 -3.21
CA ALA A 446 19.02 10.51 -3.73
C ALA A 446 17.84 11.37 -3.25
N ALA A 447 16.63 10.82 -3.23
CA ALA A 447 15.46 11.50 -2.66
C ALA A 447 15.67 11.80 -1.16
N LEU A 448 16.23 10.85 -0.40
CA LEU A 448 16.53 11.03 1.01
C LEU A 448 17.51 12.20 1.26
N ASN A 449 18.54 12.34 0.41
CA ASN A 449 19.48 13.43 0.45
C ASN A 449 18.80 14.79 0.21
N GLU A 450 17.91 14.87 -0.75
CA GLU A 450 17.16 16.11 -1.02
C GLU A 450 16.20 16.46 0.14
N ILE A 451 15.52 15.46 0.70
CA ILE A 451 14.64 15.68 1.86
C ILE A 451 15.42 16.16 3.09
N ASN A 452 16.63 15.67 3.30
CA ASN A 452 17.50 16.14 4.39
C ASN A 452 17.87 17.61 4.27
N LYS A 453 17.91 18.18 3.05
CA LYS A 453 18.14 19.62 2.83
C LYS A 453 16.91 20.44 3.23
N LEU A 454 15.69 19.89 3.07
CA LEU A 454 14.45 20.55 3.47
C LEU A 454 14.26 20.56 4.99
N SER A 455 14.54 19.44 5.60
CA SER A 455 14.40 19.22 7.05
C SER A 455 15.41 18.15 7.48
N PRO A 456 16.33 18.45 8.39
CA PRO A 456 17.35 17.50 8.81
C PRO A 456 16.76 16.17 9.31
N LEU A 457 17.37 15.06 8.91
CA LEU A 457 17.01 13.72 9.38
C LEU A 457 17.68 13.36 10.70
N CYS A 458 18.72 14.11 11.06
CA CYS A 458 19.42 14.04 12.36
C CYS A 458 18.87 15.09 13.32
N HIS A 459 18.37 14.66 14.46
CA HIS A 459 17.94 15.53 15.57
C HIS A 459 18.92 15.43 16.74
#